data_0c21f276d1702e836d53c25a504185be
#
_entry.id   0c21f276d1702e836d53c25a504185be
#
_cell.length_a   1.000
_cell.length_b   1.000
_cell.length_c   1.000
_cell.angle_alpha   90.00
_cell.angle_beta   90.00
_cell.angle_gamma   90.00
#
_symmetry.space_group_name_H-M   'P 1'
#
loop_
_entity.id
_entity.type
_entity.pdbx_description
1 polymer ?
#
loop_
_entity_poly.entity_id
_entity_poly.type
_entity_poly.pdbx_seq_one_letter_code
_entity_poly.pdbx_strand_id
1 'polypeptide(L)'
;MCFVGGIPIVTKFAAKKYPSHIRLEAAAFVRQVCQASVLTLQMFVSCGGLNVLVEFLEEDYEVQKELVLIGVNGIWSVFEMGGPTPKNDFCRIFSRSSVLQPLSIVLSHLLNEEGELSNLCVARVVNIFYLFSQAENHVKETVAERIVLKRKLQSAQEMTTDGWWGSRTQVDIP
;
A
#
# COMPACT_ATOMS: atom_id res chain seq x y z
N MET A 1 -22.62 3.88 -18.70
CA MET A 1 -21.48 4.76 -19.05
C MET A 1 -20.20 3.96 -18.81
N CYS A 2 -19.46 3.57 -19.86
CA CYS A 2 -18.28 2.73 -19.72
C CYS A 2 -17.11 3.54 -19.15
N PHE A 3 -16.80 3.32 -17.88
CA PHE A 3 -15.66 3.93 -17.18
C PHE A 3 -14.28 3.43 -17.62
N VAL A 4 -14.20 2.55 -18.63
CA VAL A 4 -12.94 1.89 -19.03
C VAL A 4 -11.81 2.86 -19.34
N GLY A 5 -12.10 4.04 -19.89
CA GLY A 5 -11.08 5.07 -20.13
C GLY A 5 -10.87 6.04 -18.95
N GLY A 6 -11.87 6.23 -18.08
CA GLY A 6 -11.82 7.20 -16.97
C GLY A 6 -10.97 6.74 -15.80
N ILE A 7 -11.05 5.46 -15.43
CA ILE A 7 -10.30 4.91 -14.28
C ILE A 7 -8.78 5.14 -14.42
N PRO A 8 -8.11 4.73 -15.52
CA PRO A 8 -6.67 4.94 -15.66
C PRO A 8 -6.27 6.41 -15.71
N ILE A 9 -7.16 7.29 -16.20
CA ILE A 9 -6.87 8.73 -16.26
C ILE A 9 -6.89 9.32 -14.85
N VAL A 10 -7.96 9.07 -14.09
CA VAL A 10 -8.10 9.64 -12.74
C VAL A 10 -7.06 9.07 -11.77
N THR A 11 -6.78 7.78 -11.83
CA THR A 11 -5.78 7.14 -10.96
C THR A 11 -4.37 7.68 -11.15
N LYS A 12 -4.02 8.22 -12.32
CA LYS A 12 -2.73 8.90 -12.53
C LYS A 12 -2.54 10.10 -11.62
N PHE A 13 -3.62 10.80 -11.27
CA PHE A 13 -3.55 11.96 -10.36
C PHE A 13 -3.33 11.58 -8.89
N ALA A 14 -3.44 10.30 -8.54
CA ALA A 14 -3.10 9.80 -7.22
C ALA A 14 -1.58 9.73 -6.95
N ALA A 15 -0.74 9.78 -7.98
CA ALA A 15 0.71 9.63 -7.88
C ALA A 15 1.38 10.77 -7.08
N LYS A 16 2.48 10.46 -6.39
CA LYS A 16 3.24 11.38 -5.49
C LYS A 16 3.71 12.68 -6.14
N LYS A 17 3.82 12.74 -7.46
CA LYS A 17 4.20 13.94 -8.20
C LYS A 17 3.16 15.06 -8.22
N TYR A 18 1.91 14.76 -7.86
CA TYR A 18 0.85 15.74 -7.82
C TYR A 18 0.66 16.34 -6.43
N PRO A 19 0.16 17.59 -6.32
CA PRO A 19 -0.15 18.22 -5.05
C PRO A 19 -1.16 17.41 -4.21
N SER A 20 -1.06 17.50 -2.88
CA SER A 20 -1.86 16.72 -1.94
C SER A 20 -3.37 16.84 -2.19
N HIS A 21 -3.89 18.04 -2.46
CA HIS A 21 -5.31 18.24 -2.72
C HIS A 21 -5.81 17.51 -3.98
N ILE A 22 -5.02 17.46 -5.05
CA ILE A 22 -5.36 16.71 -6.26
C ILE A 22 -5.34 15.21 -5.98
N ARG A 23 -4.37 14.77 -5.20
CA ARG A 23 -4.26 13.36 -4.81
C ARG A 23 -5.42 12.90 -3.93
N LEU A 24 -5.90 13.74 -3.03
CA LEU A 24 -7.07 13.47 -2.20
C LEU A 24 -8.34 13.32 -3.03
N GLU A 25 -8.55 14.16 -4.03
CA GLU A 25 -9.68 14.03 -4.96
C GLU A 25 -9.62 12.72 -5.77
N ALA A 26 -8.43 12.39 -6.28
CA ALA A 26 -8.22 11.12 -6.97
C ALA A 26 -8.43 9.91 -6.03
N ALA A 27 -8.01 10.00 -4.77
CA ALA A 27 -8.23 8.98 -3.76
C ALA A 27 -9.71 8.84 -3.37
N ALA A 28 -10.45 9.95 -3.27
CA ALA A 28 -11.89 9.92 -3.07
C ALA A 28 -12.61 9.20 -4.21
N PHE A 29 -12.19 9.41 -5.46
CA PHE A 29 -12.68 8.65 -6.61
C PHE A 29 -12.35 7.17 -6.48
N VAL A 30 -11.11 6.80 -6.12
CA VAL A 30 -10.69 5.40 -5.90
C VAL A 30 -11.57 4.75 -4.82
N ARG A 31 -11.83 5.44 -3.70
CA ARG A 31 -12.73 4.97 -2.64
C ARG A 31 -14.12 4.63 -3.19
N GLN A 32 -14.71 5.54 -3.98
CA GLN A 32 -16.03 5.31 -4.58
C GLN A 32 -16.03 4.12 -5.55
N VAL A 33 -14.98 3.97 -6.37
CA VAL A 33 -14.81 2.85 -7.28
C VAL A 33 -14.75 1.52 -6.52
N CYS A 34 -14.01 1.47 -5.41
CA CYS A 34 -13.90 0.27 -4.57
C CYS A 34 -15.22 -0.11 -3.88
N GLN A 35 -16.13 0.85 -3.69
CA GLN A 35 -17.40 0.65 -3.00
C GLN A 35 -18.62 0.51 -3.94
N ALA A 36 -18.46 0.79 -5.24
CA ALA A 36 -19.59 0.93 -6.16
C ALA A 36 -20.24 -0.40 -6.52
N SER A 37 -19.51 -1.31 -7.11
CA SER A 37 -19.98 -2.65 -7.49
C SER A 37 -18.81 -3.59 -7.75
N VAL A 38 -19.08 -4.89 -7.69
CA VAL A 38 -18.09 -5.93 -8.03
C VAL A 38 -17.50 -5.71 -9.43
N LEU A 39 -18.34 -5.39 -10.41
CA LEU A 39 -17.88 -5.13 -11.78
C LEU A 39 -16.95 -3.91 -11.86
N THR A 40 -17.31 -2.82 -11.19
CA THR A 40 -16.50 -1.60 -11.17
C THR A 40 -15.14 -1.87 -10.51
N LEU A 41 -15.12 -2.62 -9.41
CA LEU A 41 -13.91 -3.01 -8.71
C LEU A 41 -13.02 -3.92 -9.57
N GLN A 42 -13.61 -4.90 -10.29
CA GLN A 42 -12.88 -5.74 -11.25
C GLN A 42 -12.24 -4.92 -12.36
N MET A 43 -12.96 -3.93 -12.90
CA MET A 43 -12.42 -3.00 -13.91
C MET A 43 -11.25 -2.18 -13.34
N PHE A 44 -11.35 -1.69 -12.12
CA PHE A 44 -10.28 -0.97 -11.43
C PHE A 44 -9.04 -1.84 -11.26
N VAL A 45 -9.20 -3.09 -10.80
CA VAL A 45 -8.12 -4.07 -10.68
C VAL A 45 -7.46 -4.32 -12.03
N SER A 46 -8.25 -4.53 -13.10
CA SER A 46 -7.76 -4.77 -14.46
C SER A 46 -6.99 -3.58 -15.04
N CYS A 47 -7.30 -2.36 -14.58
CA CYS A 47 -6.59 -1.14 -14.96
C CYS A 47 -5.33 -0.85 -14.12
N GLY A 48 -4.87 -1.79 -13.31
CA GLY A 48 -3.68 -1.61 -12.46
C GLY A 48 -3.95 -0.91 -11.13
N GLY A 49 -5.21 -0.81 -10.72
CA GLY A 49 -5.62 -0.13 -9.48
C GLY A 49 -5.01 -0.69 -8.20
N LEU A 50 -4.58 -1.97 -8.19
CA LEU A 50 -3.91 -2.55 -7.03
C LEU A 50 -2.61 -1.82 -6.67
N ASN A 51 -1.83 -1.38 -7.67
CA ASN A 51 -0.61 -0.62 -7.42
C ASN A 51 -0.92 0.73 -6.74
N VAL A 52 -1.99 1.38 -7.16
CA VAL A 52 -2.45 2.66 -6.57
C VAL A 52 -2.81 2.48 -5.09
N LEU A 53 -3.50 1.38 -4.75
CA LEU A 53 -3.84 1.08 -3.35
C LEU A 53 -2.59 0.83 -2.50
N VAL A 54 -1.58 0.15 -3.05
CA VAL A 54 -0.30 -0.07 -2.35
C VAL A 54 0.47 1.24 -2.18
N GLU A 55 0.51 2.10 -3.21
CA GLU A 55 1.13 3.43 -3.11
C GLU A 55 0.49 4.29 -2.02
N PHE A 56 -0.83 4.18 -1.80
CA PHE A 56 -1.50 4.86 -0.70
C PHE A 56 -1.06 4.37 0.69
N LEU A 57 -0.76 3.08 0.84
CA LEU A 57 -0.24 2.54 2.10
C LEU A 57 1.19 2.98 2.41
N GLU A 58 1.96 3.38 1.40
CA GLU A 58 3.36 3.82 1.53
C GLU A 58 3.47 5.32 1.84
N GLU A 59 2.35 6.00 2.04
CA GLU A 59 2.33 7.40 2.48
C GLU A 59 2.62 7.51 3.98
N ASP A 60 3.07 8.70 4.38
CA ASP A 60 3.24 9.03 5.79
C ASP A 60 1.85 9.07 6.48
N TYR A 61 1.66 8.19 7.46
CA TYR A 61 0.39 8.02 8.15
C TYR A 61 -0.06 9.30 8.87
N GLU A 62 0.86 10.03 9.50
CA GLU A 62 0.54 11.24 10.26
C GLU A 62 0.13 12.41 9.35
N VAL A 63 0.69 12.45 8.13
CA VAL A 63 0.47 13.54 7.18
C VAL A 63 -0.69 13.21 6.22
N GLN A 64 -0.83 11.96 5.80
CA GLN A 64 -1.73 11.53 4.73
C GLN A 64 -2.66 10.38 5.18
N LYS A 65 -3.11 10.42 6.42
CA LYS A 65 -3.95 9.38 7.02
C LYS A 65 -5.13 8.97 6.14
N GLU A 66 -5.81 9.93 5.51
CA GLU A 66 -6.97 9.63 4.68
C GLU A 66 -6.61 8.76 3.47
N LEU A 67 -5.48 9.04 2.79
CA LEU A 67 -5.00 8.21 1.69
C LEU A 67 -4.70 6.79 2.17
N VAL A 68 -3.99 6.67 3.28
CA VAL A 68 -3.61 5.36 3.86
C VAL A 68 -4.85 4.54 4.19
N LEU A 69 -5.86 5.13 4.82
CA LEU A 69 -7.11 4.44 5.14
C LEU A 69 -7.91 4.05 3.89
N ILE A 70 -7.87 4.86 2.82
CA ILE A 70 -8.44 4.48 1.52
C ILE A 70 -7.69 3.27 0.95
N GLY A 71 -6.37 3.22 1.07
CA GLY A 71 -5.56 2.07 0.67
C GLY A 71 -5.96 0.79 1.41
N VAL A 72 -6.02 0.83 2.76
CA VAL A 72 -6.46 -0.31 3.59
C VAL A 72 -7.85 -0.81 3.17
N ASN A 73 -8.81 0.11 3.07
CA ASN A 73 -10.19 -0.24 2.75
C ASN A 73 -10.34 -0.76 1.33
N GLY A 74 -9.60 -0.18 0.37
CA GLY A 74 -9.60 -0.63 -1.02
C GLY A 74 -9.02 -2.04 -1.17
N ILE A 75 -7.90 -2.34 -0.50
CA ILE A 75 -7.32 -3.70 -0.49
C ILE A 75 -8.29 -4.70 0.13
N TRP A 76 -8.91 -4.33 1.26
CA TRP A 76 -9.91 -5.18 1.88
C TRP A 76 -11.09 -5.46 0.94
N SER A 77 -11.62 -4.44 0.23
CA SER A 77 -12.69 -4.59 -0.76
C SER A 77 -12.31 -5.58 -1.88
N VAL A 78 -11.05 -5.60 -2.31
CA VAL A 78 -10.56 -6.57 -3.30
C VAL A 78 -10.63 -8.00 -2.75
N PHE A 79 -10.29 -8.23 -1.49
CA PHE A 79 -10.40 -9.56 -0.88
C PHE A 79 -11.85 -9.98 -0.57
N GLU A 80 -12.73 -9.02 -0.30
CA GLU A 80 -14.17 -9.27 -0.13
C GLU A 80 -14.90 -9.49 -1.45
N MET A 81 -14.31 -9.06 -2.56
CA MET A 81 -14.93 -9.15 -3.88
C MET A 81 -15.35 -10.59 -4.19
N GLY A 82 -16.66 -10.80 -4.30
CA GLY A 82 -17.19 -12.05 -4.80
C GLY A 82 -16.91 -12.18 -6.29
N GLY A 83 -16.45 -13.35 -6.73
CA GLY A 83 -16.17 -13.57 -8.15
C GLY A 83 -15.34 -14.83 -8.40
N PRO A 84 -14.99 -15.10 -9.67
CA PRO A 84 -14.25 -16.30 -10.05
C PRO A 84 -12.78 -16.28 -9.63
N THR A 85 -12.24 -15.11 -9.25
CA THR A 85 -10.81 -14.99 -8.87
C THR A 85 -10.61 -15.48 -7.45
N PRO A 86 -9.83 -16.56 -7.25
CA PRO A 86 -9.53 -17.05 -5.91
C PRO A 86 -8.78 -16.01 -5.06
N LYS A 87 -9.08 -15.95 -3.76
CA LYS A 87 -8.39 -15.05 -2.82
C LYS A 87 -6.86 -15.24 -2.82
N ASN A 88 -6.40 -16.45 -3.06
CA ASN A 88 -4.98 -16.79 -3.19
C ASN A 88 -4.30 -16.06 -4.36
N ASP A 89 -5.00 -15.84 -5.47
CA ASP A 89 -4.46 -15.07 -6.60
C ASP A 89 -4.22 -13.60 -6.23
N PHE A 90 -5.09 -13.00 -5.41
CA PHE A 90 -4.85 -11.66 -4.89
C PHE A 90 -3.65 -11.64 -3.92
N CYS A 91 -3.51 -12.63 -3.05
CA CYS A 91 -2.31 -12.77 -2.22
C CYS A 91 -1.04 -12.83 -3.08
N ARG A 92 -1.05 -13.59 -4.19
CA ARG A 92 0.07 -13.69 -5.13
C ARG A 92 0.39 -12.36 -5.82
N ILE A 93 -0.62 -11.59 -6.22
CA ILE A 93 -0.42 -10.28 -6.84
C ILE A 93 0.17 -9.29 -5.82
N PHE A 94 -0.44 -9.19 -4.65
CA PHE A 94 0.00 -8.28 -3.60
C PHE A 94 1.36 -8.67 -2.98
N SER A 95 1.74 -9.95 -2.97
CA SER A 95 3.06 -10.37 -2.51
C SER A 95 4.19 -9.75 -3.32
N ARG A 96 3.97 -9.54 -4.63
CA ARG A 96 4.92 -8.89 -5.53
C ARG A 96 5.09 -7.38 -5.23
N SER A 97 4.08 -6.75 -4.67
CA SER A 97 4.09 -5.32 -4.30
C SER A 97 4.57 -5.06 -2.87
N SER A 98 5.00 -6.09 -2.13
CA SER A 98 5.47 -5.98 -0.74
C SER A 98 4.46 -5.32 0.20
N VAL A 99 3.16 -5.55 0.00
CA VAL A 99 2.06 -4.89 0.71
C VAL A 99 2.06 -5.11 2.22
N LEU A 100 2.61 -6.22 2.70
CA LEU A 100 2.54 -6.59 4.12
C LEU A 100 3.37 -5.67 5.03
N GLN A 101 4.47 -5.11 4.51
CA GLN A 101 5.30 -4.21 5.31
C GLN A 101 4.59 -2.86 5.57
N PRO A 102 4.09 -2.12 4.57
CA PRO A 102 3.31 -0.92 4.85
C PRO A 102 2.06 -1.20 5.68
N LEU A 103 1.36 -2.33 5.48
CA LEU A 103 0.24 -2.73 6.34
C LEU A 103 0.65 -2.94 7.81
N SER A 104 1.84 -3.46 8.09
CA SER A 104 2.32 -3.61 9.47
C SER A 104 2.60 -2.26 10.12
N ILE A 105 3.11 -1.29 9.39
CA ILE A 105 3.32 0.08 9.87
C ILE A 105 1.97 0.74 10.17
N VAL A 106 1.03 0.66 9.23
CA VAL A 106 -0.33 1.18 9.42
C VAL A 106 -1.00 0.56 10.64
N LEU A 107 -0.86 -0.77 10.83
CA LEU A 107 -1.41 -1.45 11.99
C LEU A 107 -0.85 -0.88 13.31
N SER A 108 0.45 -0.60 13.37
CA SER A 108 1.06 -0.03 14.57
C SER A 108 0.50 1.35 14.92
N HIS A 109 0.20 2.19 13.93
CA HIS A 109 -0.45 3.49 14.15
C HIS A 109 -1.91 3.31 14.61
N LEU A 110 -2.66 2.45 13.93
CA LEU A 110 -4.08 2.19 14.24
C LEU A 110 -4.30 1.62 15.65
N LEU A 111 -3.36 0.80 16.16
CA LEU A 111 -3.44 0.25 17.51
C LEU A 111 -3.26 1.29 18.62
N ASN A 112 -2.66 2.44 18.30
CA ASN A 112 -2.50 3.56 19.22
C ASN A 112 -3.67 4.57 19.14
N GLU A 113 -4.65 4.31 18.30
CA GLU A 113 -5.82 5.17 18.12
C GLU A 113 -7.07 4.54 18.72
N GLU A 114 -7.90 5.37 19.32
CA GLU A 114 -9.22 4.98 19.79
C GLU A 114 -10.29 5.41 18.78
N GLY A 115 -11.26 4.56 18.53
CA GLY A 115 -12.40 4.88 17.69
C GLY A 115 -12.90 3.70 16.85
N GLU A 116 -14.16 3.76 16.47
CA GLU A 116 -14.82 2.69 15.71
C GLU A 116 -14.17 2.48 14.33
N LEU A 117 -13.80 3.55 13.66
CA LEU A 117 -13.15 3.49 12.35
C LEU A 117 -11.77 2.83 12.44
N SER A 118 -10.97 3.20 13.44
CA SER A 118 -9.65 2.61 13.66
C SER A 118 -9.77 1.12 13.99
N ASN A 119 -10.70 0.73 14.86
CA ASN A 119 -10.98 -0.68 15.18
C ASN A 119 -11.40 -1.49 13.95
N LEU A 120 -12.24 -0.91 13.09
CA LEU A 120 -12.63 -1.55 11.82
C LEU A 120 -11.43 -1.76 10.89
N CYS A 121 -10.56 -0.75 10.77
CA CYS A 121 -9.36 -0.86 9.96
C CYS A 121 -8.35 -1.87 10.54
N VAL A 122 -8.18 -1.93 11.88
CA VAL A 122 -7.40 -2.98 12.55
C VAL A 122 -7.92 -4.36 12.17
N ALA A 123 -9.23 -4.59 12.29
CA ALA A 123 -9.83 -5.88 11.94
C ALA A 123 -9.57 -6.25 10.47
N ARG A 124 -9.67 -5.30 9.55
CA ARG A 124 -9.38 -5.50 8.12
C ARG A 124 -7.92 -5.89 7.89
N VAL A 125 -6.98 -5.16 8.48
CA VAL A 125 -5.54 -5.44 8.33
C VAL A 125 -5.20 -6.83 8.90
N VAL A 126 -5.72 -7.18 10.08
CA VAL A 126 -5.53 -8.50 10.69
C VAL A 126 -6.09 -9.61 9.80
N ASN A 127 -7.28 -9.42 9.23
CA ASN A 127 -7.87 -10.38 8.30
C ASN A 127 -7.05 -10.52 7.00
N ILE A 128 -6.47 -9.44 6.48
CA ILE A 128 -5.55 -9.50 5.34
C ILE A 128 -4.33 -10.34 5.70
N PHE A 129 -3.69 -10.13 6.84
CA PHE A 129 -2.58 -10.98 7.30
C PHE A 129 -2.98 -12.44 7.44
N TYR A 130 -4.18 -12.71 7.98
CA TYR A 130 -4.71 -14.07 8.07
C TYR A 130 -4.83 -14.72 6.69
N LEU A 131 -5.38 -14.02 5.68
CA LEU A 131 -5.47 -14.54 4.31
C LEU A 131 -4.10 -14.88 3.72
N PHE A 132 -3.09 -14.05 3.95
CA PHE A 132 -1.71 -14.36 3.54
C PHE A 132 -1.13 -15.57 4.29
N SER A 133 -1.49 -15.78 5.55
CA SER A 133 -1.06 -16.95 6.31
C SER A 133 -1.64 -18.25 5.79
N GLN A 134 -2.82 -18.20 5.15
CA GLN A 134 -3.49 -19.34 4.52
C GLN A 134 -3.10 -19.52 3.04
N ALA A 135 -2.33 -18.60 2.46
CA ALA A 135 -1.90 -18.67 1.07
C ALA A 135 -0.96 -19.85 0.82
N GLU A 136 -0.79 -20.21 -0.44
CA GLU A 136 0.12 -21.27 -0.88
C GLU A 136 1.57 -20.97 -0.50
N ASN A 137 2.38 -22.02 -0.32
CA ASN A 137 3.75 -21.89 0.18
C ASN A 137 4.63 -20.98 -0.69
N HIS A 138 4.51 -21.04 -2.01
CA HIS A 138 5.27 -20.18 -2.91
C HIS A 138 4.94 -18.68 -2.72
N VAL A 139 3.71 -18.33 -2.31
CA VAL A 139 3.33 -16.95 -1.97
C VAL A 139 4.02 -16.51 -0.69
N LYS A 140 4.07 -17.40 0.33
CA LYS A 140 4.76 -17.14 1.60
C LYS A 140 6.27 -16.96 1.39
N GLU A 141 6.87 -17.78 0.55
CA GLU A 141 8.30 -17.68 0.16
C GLU A 141 8.59 -16.34 -0.54
N THR A 142 7.75 -15.95 -1.51
CA THR A 142 7.87 -14.66 -2.20
C THR A 142 7.80 -13.48 -1.22
N VAL A 143 6.90 -13.54 -0.24
CA VAL A 143 6.79 -12.51 0.79
C VAL A 143 8.06 -12.46 1.65
N ALA A 144 8.55 -13.61 2.10
CA ALA A 144 9.77 -13.70 2.92
C ALA A 144 10.99 -13.14 2.18
N GLU A 145 11.19 -13.52 0.93
CA GLU A 145 12.29 -13.01 0.08
C GLU A 145 12.23 -11.48 -0.08
N ARG A 146 11.04 -10.93 -0.31
CA ARG A 146 10.84 -9.48 -0.46
C ARG A 146 11.15 -8.71 0.82
N ILE A 147 10.78 -9.25 1.98
CA ILE A 147 11.09 -8.64 3.28
C ILE A 147 12.61 -8.62 3.51
N VAL A 148 13.29 -9.74 3.24
CA VAL A 148 14.74 -9.85 3.38
C VAL A 148 15.46 -8.89 2.44
N LEU A 149 15.05 -8.83 1.17
CA LEU A 149 15.65 -7.93 0.19
C LEU A 149 15.49 -6.46 0.59
N LYS A 150 14.29 -6.06 1.04
CA LYS A 150 14.04 -4.67 1.46
C LYS A 150 14.88 -4.28 2.68
N ARG A 151 15.04 -5.17 3.66
CA ARG A 151 15.95 -4.94 4.82
C ARG A 151 17.40 -4.76 4.38
N LYS A 152 17.90 -5.59 3.46
CA LYS A 152 19.26 -5.45 2.93
C LYS A 152 19.48 -4.12 2.20
N LEU A 153 18.51 -3.67 1.42
CA LEU A 153 18.57 -2.38 0.73
C LEU A 153 18.57 -1.20 1.71
N GLN A 154 17.75 -1.25 2.75
CA GLN A 154 17.74 -0.23 3.80
C GLN A 154 19.08 -0.15 4.53
N SER A 155 19.62 -1.30 4.97
CA SER A 155 20.94 -1.34 5.62
C SER A 155 22.06 -0.82 4.72
N ALA A 156 22.02 -1.09 3.42
CA ALA A 156 23.00 -0.58 2.46
C ALA A 156 22.88 0.95 2.28
N GLN A 157 21.68 1.50 2.28
CA GLN A 157 21.45 2.96 2.22
C GLN A 157 21.94 3.67 3.48
N GLU A 158 21.69 3.11 4.67
CA GLU A 158 22.19 3.64 5.95
C GLU A 158 23.72 3.69 5.98
N MET A 159 24.39 2.62 5.52
CA MET A 159 25.85 2.58 5.44
C MET A 159 26.44 3.63 4.47
N THR A 160 25.73 4.00 3.41
CA THR A 160 26.20 5.02 2.46
C THR A 160 25.97 6.43 2.98
N THR A 161 24.96 6.68 3.80
CA THR A 161 24.70 7.98 4.42
C THR A 161 25.67 8.29 5.56
N ASP A 162 26.06 7.32 6.36
CA ASP A 162 27.02 7.50 7.45
C ASP A 162 28.46 7.67 6.94
N GLY A 163 28.79 7.16 5.75
CA GLY A 163 30.13 7.27 5.16
C GLY A 163 30.48 8.67 4.59
N TRP A 164 29.49 9.56 4.38
CA TRP A 164 29.74 10.88 3.77
C TRP A 164 30.07 12.00 4.74
N TRP A 165 29.86 11.83 6.04
CA TRP A 165 30.12 12.85 7.05
C TRP A 165 31.44 12.65 7.83
N GLY A 166 32.20 11.57 7.55
CA GLY A 166 33.41 11.19 8.27
C GLY A 166 34.73 11.81 7.76
N SER A 167 34.72 12.62 6.69
CA SER A 167 35.98 13.14 6.09
C SER A 167 35.97 14.65 5.88
N ARG A 168 35.75 15.41 6.94
CA ARG A 168 36.20 16.79 6.95
C ARG A 168 37.30 16.91 7.99
N THR A 169 38.49 16.45 7.61
CA THR A 169 39.74 16.77 8.29
C THR A 169 39.91 18.30 8.31
N GLN A 170 39.99 18.79 9.51
CA GLN A 170 40.44 20.10 9.88
C GLN A 170 41.75 20.42 9.14
N VAL A 171 41.72 21.37 8.20
CA VAL A 171 42.94 21.96 7.65
C VAL A 171 43.27 23.12 8.56
N ASP A 172 44.25 22.89 9.47
CA ASP A 172 44.95 23.95 10.17
C ASP A 172 45.78 24.70 9.12
N ILE A 173 45.52 25.97 8.98
CA ILE A 173 46.35 26.91 8.22
C ILE A 173 47.17 27.71 9.24
N PRO A 174 48.47 27.80 9.06
CA PRO A 174 49.39 28.51 9.97
C PRO A 174 49.25 30.04 9.96
#